data_2dabf09af548bee07ee3e857310ad940
#
_entry.id   2dabf09af548bee07ee3e857310ad940
#
_cell.length_a   1.000
_cell.length_b   1.000
_cell.length_c   1.000
_cell.angle_alpha   90.00
_cell.angle_beta   90.00
_cell.angle_gamma   90.00
#
_symmetry.space_group_name_H-M   'P 1'
#
loop_
_entity.id
_entity.type
_entity.pdbx_description
1 polymer ?
#
loop_
_entity_poly.entity_id
_entity_poly.type
_entity_poly.pdbx_seq_one_letter_code
_entity_poly.pdbx_strand_id
1 'polypeptide(L)'
;MSQHGKLLASLVLAAVIVVTGLVVTRQVVAVTGEVEAERLNRAILAFVAAKNPQAPIRPFQRFPEVLVAEAQRTKIDHCLALAVADVESEFRHDSVGAAGEIGLFQILPTTAAMFEPSVGPFRRPVINKTKRDLGDLGDPTVSTRFAMAYLRDILARKPAIRDALTEYNGGPAGRHPHYYRVVMGAYVEILEHPELHCRYREVPKKPAPLLAFRS
;
A
#
# COMPACT_ATOMS: atom_id res chain seq x y z
N MET A 1 50.91 -17.10 -34.43
CA MET A 1 49.47 -16.94 -34.17
C MET A 1 48.81 -16.37 -35.41
N SER A 2 47.91 -17.11 -36.04
CA SER A 2 47.23 -16.66 -37.28
C SER A 2 46.35 -15.45 -36.95
N GLN A 3 46.06 -14.63 -37.99
CA GLN A 3 45.18 -13.48 -37.86
C GLN A 3 43.82 -13.88 -37.28
N HIS A 4 43.28 -15.06 -37.64
CA HIS A 4 42.04 -15.61 -37.09
C HIS A 4 42.08 -15.86 -35.58
N GLY A 5 43.23 -16.29 -35.03
CA GLY A 5 43.40 -16.50 -33.59
C GLY A 5 43.34 -15.19 -32.81
N LYS A 6 43.89 -14.11 -33.36
CA LYS A 6 43.84 -12.77 -32.71
C LYS A 6 42.42 -12.20 -32.71
N LEU A 7 41.67 -12.39 -33.79
CA LEU A 7 40.27 -11.94 -33.93
C LEU A 7 39.34 -12.66 -32.92
N LEU A 8 39.49 -13.99 -32.81
CA LEU A 8 38.72 -14.80 -31.87
C LEU A 8 39.04 -14.42 -30.42
N ALA A 9 40.28 -14.20 -30.07
CA ALA A 9 40.68 -13.76 -28.71
C ALA A 9 40.09 -12.38 -28.37
N SER A 10 40.09 -11.44 -29.33
CA SER A 10 39.47 -10.11 -29.11
C SER A 10 37.96 -10.17 -28.94
N LEU A 11 37.25 -11.04 -29.70
CA LEU A 11 35.81 -11.21 -29.56
C LEU A 11 35.44 -11.85 -28.22
N VAL A 12 36.19 -12.84 -27.74
CA VAL A 12 36.00 -13.48 -26.45
C VAL A 12 36.23 -12.51 -25.32
N LEU A 13 37.30 -11.70 -25.39
CA LEU A 13 37.59 -10.70 -24.39
C LEU A 13 36.50 -9.62 -24.33
N ALA A 14 36.02 -9.15 -25.47
CA ALA A 14 34.92 -8.18 -25.54
C ALA A 14 33.61 -8.76 -24.93
N ALA A 15 33.29 -10.02 -25.23
CA ALA A 15 32.13 -10.69 -24.65
C ALA A 15 32.24 -10.83 -23.13
N VAL A 16 33.40 -11.17 -22.61
CA VAL A 16 33.65 -11.28 -21.16
C VAL A 16 33.48 -9.92 -20.47
N ILE A 17 33.99 -8.85 -21.06
CA ILE A 17 33.85 -7.49 -20.50
C ILE A 17 32.38 -7.04 -20.46
N VAL A 18 31.62 -7.34 -21.52
CA VAL A 18 30.20 -7.00 -21.56
C VAL A 18 29.40 -7.79 -20.51
N VAL A 19 29.66 -9.10 -20.38
CA VAL A 19 28.95 -9.95 -19.42
C VAL A 19 29.29 -9.54 -17.98
N THR A 20 30.56 -9.30 -17.67
CA THR A 20 30.96 -8.84 -16.32
C THR A 20 30.39 -7.46 -16.02
N GLY A 21 30.40 -6.53 -16.97
CA GLY A 21 29.76 -5.23 -16.82
C GLY A 21 28.27 -5.31 -16.53
N LEU A 22 27.53 -6.17 -17.23
CA LEU A 22 26.10 -6.44 -17.00
C LEU A 22 25.82 -7.05 -15.63
N VAL A 23 26.64 -7.99 -15.17
CA VAL A 23 26.49 -8.63 -13.85
C VAL A 23 26.74 -7.61 -12.74
N VAL A 24 27.81 -6.82 -12.83
CA VAL A 24 28.12 -5.78 -11.84
C VAL A 24 27.03 -4.72 -11.77
N THR A 25 26.53 -4.25 -12.93
CA THR A 25 25.43 -3.26 -12.96
C THR A 25 24.16 -3.81 -12.31
N ARG A 26 23.80 -5.07 -12.57
CA ARG A 26 22.64 -5.70 -11.92
C ARG A 26 22.80 -5.82 -10.41
N GLN A 27 23.98 -6.17 -9.92
CA GLN A 27 24.24 -6.25 -8.49
C GLN A 27 24.18 -4.88 -7.81
N VAL A 28 24.76 -3.85 -8.41
CA VAL A 28 24.71 -2.48 -7.87
C VAL A 28 23.27 -1.98 -7.81
N VAL A 29 22.45 -2.19 -8.85
CA VAL A 29 21.05 -1.77 -8.88
C VAL A 29 20.23 -2.54 -7.83
N ALA A 30 20.48 -3.83 -7.63
CA ALA A 30 19.79 -4.62 -6.62
C ALA A 30 20.11 -4.11 -5.20
N VAL A 31 21.40 -3.89 -4.88
CA VAL A 31 21.82 -3.40 -3.57
C VAL A 31 21.29 -2.00 -3.27
N THR A 32 21.28 -1.10 -4.26
CA THR A 32 20.71 0.24 -4.07
C THR A 32 19.21 0.18 -3.84
N GLY A 33 18.48 -0.67 -4.56
CA GLY A 33 17.04 -0.88 -4.37
C GLY A 33 16.68 -1.43 -2.99
N GLU A 34 17.46 -2.37 -2.45
CA GLU A 34 17.27 -2.90 -1.09
C GLU A 34 17.51 -1.83 -0.02
N VAL A 35 18.55 -1.01 -0.17
CA VAL A 35 18.85 0.08 0.77
C VAL A 35 17.75 1.14 0.77
N GLU A 36 17.21 1.49 -0.39
CA GLU A 36 16.09 2.44 -0.48
C GLU A 36 14.81 1.87 0.12
N ALA A 37 14.49 0.60 -0.15
CA ALA A 37 13.33 -0.07 0.45
C ALA A 37 13.44 -0.10 1.98
N GLU A 38 14.62 -0.39 2.51
CA GLU A 38 14.83 -0.39 3.95
C GLU A 38 14.74 1.01 4.58
N ARG A 39 15.20 2.04 3.88
CA ARG A 39 15.03 3.44 4.32
C ARG A 39 13.56 3.80 4.40
N LEU A 40 12.78 3.47 3.37
CA LEU A 40 11.34 3.71 3.34
C LEU A 40 10.62 2.95 4.46
N ASN A 41 10.96 1.67 4.67
CA ASN A 41 10.37 0.88 5.75
C ASN A 41 10.63 1.52 7.13
N ARG A 42 11.86 1.99 7.39
CA ARG A 42 12.19 2.70 8.63
C ARG A 42 11.45 4.03 8.74
N ALA A 43 11.31 4.78 7.65
CA ALA A 43 10.56 6.04 7.65
C ALA A 43 9.07 5.81 7.99
N ILE A 44 8.44 4.79 7.41
CA ILE A 44 7.05 4.43 7.73
C ILE A 44 6.91 4.04 9.21
N LEU A 45 7.82 3.22 9.75
CA LEU A 45 7.78 2.86 11.17
C LEU A 45 7.99 4.07 12.08
N ALA A 46 8.87 4.98 11.72
CA ALA A 46 9.10 6.22 12.46
C ALA A 46 7.85 7.11 12.44
N PHE A 47 7.19 7.22 11.30
CA PHE A 47 5.92 7.95 11.16
C PHE A 47 4.83 7.34 12.04
N VAL A 48 4.64 6.01 12.00
CA VAL A 48 3.69 5.30 12.87
C VAL A 48 3.99 5.57 14.35
N ALA A 49 5.26 5.47 14.76
CA ALA A 49 5.67 5.71 16.15
C ALA A 49 5.47 7.18 16.57
N ALA A 50 5.63 8.14 15.66
CA ALA A 50 5.36 9.55 15.93
C ALA A 50 3.87 9.82 16.14
N LYS A 51 3.00 9.21 15.32
CA LYS A 51 1.53 9.32 15.43
C LYS A 51 0.97 8.53 16.63
N ASN A 52 1.50 7.35 16.88
CA ASN A 52 1.12 6.52 18.03
C ASN A 52 2.36 6.05 18.81
N PRO A 53 2.85 6.84 19.78
CA PRO A 53 4.01 6.45 20.60
C PRO A 53 3.81 5.17 21.41
N GLN A 54 2.58 4.72 21.56
CA GLN A 54 2.24 3.47 22.28
C GLN A 54 2.08 2.27 21.34
N ALA A 55 2.24 2.47 20.03
CA ALA A 55 2.15 1.37 19.06
C ALA A 55 3.20 0.30 19.39
N PRO A 56 2.79 -0.97 19.58
CA PRO A 56 3.74 -2.04 19.86
C PRO A 56 4.57 -2.34 18.61
N ILE A 57 5.90 -2.36 18.75
CA ILE A 57 6.83 -2.57 17.63
C ILE A 57 6.56 -3.90 16.89
N ARG A 58 6.31 -4.96 17.64
CA ARG A 58 6.23 -6.33 17.09
C ARG A 58 5.15 -6.51 16.02
N PRO A 59 3.90 -6.08 16.21
CA PRO A 59 2.86 -6.17 15.18
C PRO A 59 3.18 -5.36 13.92
N PHE A 60 3.88 -4.22 14.06
CA PHE A 60 4.20 -3.34 12.95
C PHE A 60 5.47 -3.69 12.19
N GLN A 61 6.26 -4.66 12.66
CA GLN A 61 7.57 -4.96 12.09
C GLN A 61 7.55 -5.21 10.59
N ARG A 62 6.53 -5.91 10.08
CA ARG A 62 6.35 -6.22 8.65
C ARG A 62 5.34 -5.32 7.94
N PHE A 63 4.71 -4.41 8.66
CA PHE A 63 3.67 -3.54 8.10
C PHE A 63 4.17 -2.68 6.93
N PRO A 64 5.33 -1.99 7.00
CA PRO A 64 5.80 -1.16 5.89
C PRO A 64 6.03 -1.96 4.61
N GLU A 65 6.68 -3.11 4.72
CA GLU A 65 6.95 -4.00 3.59
C GLU A 65 5.65 -4.41 2.89
N VAL A 66 4.66 -4.87 3.66
CA VAL A 66 3.36 -5.28 3.14
C VAL A 66 2.60 -4.10 2.56
N LEU A 67 2.62 -2.95 3.22
CA LEU A 67 1.95 -1.73 2.73
C LEU A 67 2.50 -1.32 1.36
N VAL A 68 3.82 -1.26 1.21
CA VAL A 68 4.46 -0.87 -0.05
C VAL A 68 4.19 -1.90 -1.16
N ALA A 69 4.25 -3.19 -0.84
CA ALA A 69 3.94 -4.26 -1.79
C ALA A 69 2.47 -4.18 -2.26
N GLU A 70 1.53 -3.99 -1.34
CA GLU A 70 0.11 -3.83 -1.68
C GLU A 70 -0.16 -2.54 -2.47
N ALA A 71 0.51 -1.44 -2.14
CA ALA A 71 0.44 -0.19 -2.89
C ALA A 71 0.89 -0.37 -4.35
N GLN A 72 1.98 -1.11 -4.57
CA GLN A 72 2.46 -1.45 -5.90
C GLN A 72 1.46 -2.35 -6.66
N ARG A 73 0.92 -3.36 -5.99
CA ARG A 73 -0.04 -4.32 -6.57
C ARG A 73 -1.36 -3.65 -6.95
N THR A 74 -1.87 -2.77 -6.10
CA THR A 74 -3.17 -2.10 -6.29
C THR A 74 -3.09 -0.81 -7.10
N LYS A 75 -1.87 -0.27 -7.29
CA LYS A 75 -1.61 1.04 -7.91
C LYS A 75 -2.17 2.22 -7.09
N ILE A 76 -2.33 2.02 -5.78
CA ILE A 76 -2.74 3.05 -4.83
C ILE A 76 -1.50 3.54 -4.10
N ASP A 77 -1.40 4.85 -3.87
CA ASP A 77 -0.30 5.42 -3.10
C ASP A 77 -0.32 4.90 -1.65
N HIS A 78 0.82 4.39 -1.18
CA HIS A 78 0.95 3.93 0.21
C HIS A 78 0.72 5.06 1.22
N CYS A 79 1.02 6.31 0.86
CA CYS A 79 0.74 7.46 1.72
C CYS A 79 -0.76 7.73 1.87
N LEU A 80 -1.56 7.47 0.84
CA LEU A 80 -3.02 7.50 0.98
C LEU A 80 -3.51 6.42 1.94
N ALA A 81 -2.93 5.23 1.87
CA ALA A 81 -3.26 4.16 2.81
C ALA A 81 -2.81 4.50 4.25
N LEU A 82 -1.65 5.14 4.43
CA LEU A 82 -1.23 5.66 5.74
C LEU A 82 -2.23 6.68 6.28
N ALA A 83 -2.71 7.61 5.44
CA ALA A 83 -3.72 8.59 5.82
C ALA A 83 -5.05 7.93 6.25
N VAL A 84 -5.47 6.88 5.55
CA VAL A 84 -6.65 6.10 5.95
C VAL A 84 -6.42 5.44 7.30
N ALA A 85 -5.27 4.78 7.52
CA ALA A 85 -4.95 4.12 8.79
C ALA A 85 -4.86 5.10 9.97
N ASP A 86 -4.31 6.30 9.74
CA ASP A 86 -4.26 7.38 10.73
C ASP A 86 -5.67 7.79 11.15
N VAL A 87 -6.53 8.07 10.19
CA VAL A 87 -7.91 8.51 10.43
C VAL A 87 -8.79 7.42 11.05
N GLU A 88 -8.60 6.17 10.64
CA GLU A 88 -9.43 5.05 11.11
C GLU A 88 -9.09 4.60 12.53
N SER A 89 -7.83 4.62 12.91
CA SER A 89 -7.41 4.04 14.18
C SER A 89 -6.31 4.80 14.92
N GLU A 90 -5.76 5.88 14.35
CA GLU A 90 -4.53 6.50 14.85
C GLU A 90 -3.41 5.46 15.03
N PHE A 91 -3.29 4.55 14.08
CA PHE A 91 -2.38 3.39 14.11
C PHE A 91 -2.58 2.45 15.31
N ARG A 92 -3.77 2.39 15.90
CA ARG A 92 -4.11 1.39 16.91
C ARG A 92 -4.61 0.11 16.23
N HIS A 93 -3.72 -0.84 16.05
CA HIS A 93 -4.01 -2.09 15.33
C HIS A 93 -5.03 -2.99 16.04
N ASP A 94 -5.26 -2.77 17.33
CA ASP A 94 -6.19 -3.51 18.15
C ASP A 94 -7.53 -2.79 18.37
N SER A 95 -7.80 -1.73 17.61
CA SER A 95 -9.06 -0.98 17.68
C SER A 95 -10.24 -1.83 17.23
N VAL A 96 -11.38 -1.61 17.89
CA VAL A 96 -12.70 -2.16 17.53
C VAL A 96 -13.67 -1.00 17.47
N GLY A 97 -14.25 -0.78 16.29
CA GLY A 97 -15.24 0.26 16.06
C GLY A 97 -16.64 -0.11 16.57
N ALA A 98 -17.53 0.85 16.57
CA ALA A 98 -18.88 0.71 17.14
C ALA A 98 -19.77 -0.26 16.36
N ALA A 99 -19.57 -0.41 15.04
CA ALA A 99 -20.30 -1.36 14.21
C ALA A 99 -19.57 -2.72 14.05
N GLY A 100 -18.44 -2.89 14.77
CA GLY A 100 -17.63 -4.10 14.75
C GLY A 100 -16.49 -4.08 13.73
N GLU A 101 -16.12 -2.90 13.26
CA GLU A 101 -14.90 -2.69 12.46
C GLU A 101 -13.66 -3.03 13.29
N ILE A 102 -12.63 -3.59 12.63
CA ILE A 102 -11.46 -4.11 13.34
C ILE A 102 -10.16 -3.62 12.75
N GLY A 103 -9.25 -3.32 13.66
CA GLY A 103 -7.83 -3.17 13.40
C GLY A 103 -7.45 -1.84 12.79
N LEU A 104 -6.26 -1.83 12.21
CA LEU A 104 -5.57 -0.64 11.72
C LEU A 104 -6.41 0.18 10.71
N PHE A 105 -7.15 -0.49 9.85
CA PHE A 105 -7.95 0.09 8.77
C PHE A 105 -9.46 0.03 9.01
N GLN A 106 -9.88 -0.34 10.21
CA GLN A 106 -11.29 -0.46 10.62
C GLN A 106 -12.16 -1.20 9.58
N ILE A 107 -11.71 -2.42 9.21
CA ILE A 107 -12.43 -3.25 8.25
C ILE A 107 -13.47 -4.11 8.95
N LEU A 108 -14.71 -4.06 8.46
CA LEU A 108 -15.74 -5.00 8.90
C LEU A 108 -15.37 -6.43 8.50
N PRO A 109 -15.53 -7.43 9.39
CA PRO A 109 -15.30 -8.83 9.05
C PRO A 109 -16.12 -9.34 7.85
N THR A 110 -17.31 -8.80 7.65
CA THR A 110 -18.17 -9.07 6.49
C THR A 110 -17.59 -8.49 5.20
N THR A 111 -17.01 -7.28 5.26
CA THR A 111 -16.30 -6.68 4.12
C THR A 111 -15.05 -7.49 3.78
N ALA A 112 -14.23 -7.85 4.77
CA ALA A 112 -13.05 -8.70 4.55
C ALA A 112 -13.43 -10.04 3.89
N ALA A 113 -14.54 -10.66 4.31
CA ALA A 113 -15.04 -11.89 3.72
C ALA A 113 -15.28 -11.82 2.21
N MET A 114 -15.69 -10.68 1.70
CA MET A 114 -15.92 -10.48 0.25
C MET A 114 -14.62 -10.56 -0.55
N PHE A 115 -13.47 -10.29 0.09
CA PHE A 115 -12.17 -10.26 -0.56
C PHE A 115 -11.32 -11.51 -0.31
N GLU A 116 -11.79 -12.50 0.44
CA GLU A 116 -11.07 -13.78 0.63
C GLU A 116 -10.66 -14.46 -0.68
N PRO A 117 -11.46 -14.46 -1.75
CA PRO A 117 -11.05 -15.07 -3.01
C PRO A 117 -9.79 -14.44 -3.63
N SER A 118 -9.52 -13.18 -3.32
CA SER A 118 -8.39 -12.42 -3.90
C SER A 118 -7.23 -12.17 -2.92
N VAL A 119 -7.51 -12.17 -1.62
CA VAL A 119 -6.53 -11.89 -0.56
C VAL A 119 -6.06 -13.18 0.14
N GLY A 120 -6.95 -14.14 0.26
CA GLY A 120 -6.78 -15.38 1.01
C GLY A 120 -7.66 -15.44 2.26
N PRO A 121 -7.80 -16.63 2.86
CA PRO A 121 -8.61 -16.83 4.05
C PRO A 121 -8.03 -16.07 5.25
N PHE A 122 -8.88 -15.73 6.20
CA PHE A 122 -8.48 -15.14 7.48
C PHE A 122 -9.29 -15.71 8.63
N ARG A 123 -8.68 -15.75 9.81
CA ARG A 123 -9.33 -16.18 11.04
C ARG A 123 -10.29 -15.08 11.50
N ARG A 124 -11.57 -15.46 11.62
CA ARG A 124 -12.65 -14.53 12.03
C ARG A 124 -12.45 -14.03 13.46
N PRO A 125 -12.79 -12.78 13.74
CA PRO A 125 -12.81 -12.28 15.12
C PRO A 125 -13.89 -12.95 15.94
N VAL A 126 -13.65 -13.04 17.24
CA VAL A 126 -14.64 -13.45 18.25
C VAL A 126 -14.67 -12.39 19.33
N ILE A 127 -15.66 -11.50 19.26
CA ILE A 127 -15.81 -10.39 20.21
C ILE A 127 -17.15 -10.54 20.90
N ASN A 128 -17.12 -10.77 22.21
CA ASN A 128 -18.27 -10.87 23.06
C ASN A 128 -17.93 -10.40 24.50
N LYS A 129 -18.85 -10.56 25.45
CA LYS A 129 -18.65 -10.12 26.84
C LYS A 129 -17.44 -10.75 27.55
N THR A 130 -17.03 -11.94 27.15
CA THR A 130 -15.98 -12.74 27.80
C THR A 130 -14.70 -12.88 26.98
N LYS A 131 -14.74 -12.60 25.67
CA LYS A 131 -13.62 -12.79 24.77
C LYS A 131 -13.48 -11.62 23.81
N ARG A 132 -12.26 -11.08 23.72
CA ARG A 132 -11.85 -10.08 22.72
C ARG A 132 -10.71 -10.67 21.89
N ASP A 133 -11.07 -11.43 20.89
CA ASP A 133 -10.16 -11.99 19.90
C ASP A 133 -10.43 -11.33 18.56
N LEU A 134 -9.50 -10.52 18.08
CA LEU A 134 -9.66 -9.73 16.86
C LEU A 134 -9.48 -10.55 15.58
N GLY A 135 -9.17 -11.83 15.71
CA GLY A 135 -8.80 -12.64 14.57
C GLY A 135 -7.57 -12.08 13.87
N ASP A 136 -7.45 -12.37 12.58
CA ASP A 136 -6.30 -11.91 11.81
C ASP A 136 -6.44 -10.43 11.39
N LEU A 137 -7.62 -9.83 11.47
CA LEU A 137 -7.81 -8.40 11.18
C LEU A 137 -7.14 -7.47 12.21
N GLY A 138 -6.80 -7.98 13.39
CA GLY A 138 -5.97 -7.28 14.36
C GLY A 138 -4.48 -7.23 13.98
N ASP A 139 -4.03 -8.01 13.00
CA ASP A 139 -2.67 -7.94 12.47
C ASP A 139 -2.58 -6.82 11.42
N PRO A 140 -1.65 -5.84 11.57
CA PRO A 140 -1.51 -4.74 10.63
C PRO A 140 -1.26 -5.19 9.19
N THR A 141 -0.56 -6.30 8.97
CA THR A 141 -0.23 -6.79 7.63
C THR A 141 -1.44 -7.42 6.96
N VAL A 142 -2.24 -8.16 7.69
CA VAL A 142 -3.48 -8.77 7.19
C VAL A 142 -4.52 -7.68 6.94
N SER A 143 -4.74 -6.79 7.90
CA SER A 143 -5.65 -5.64 7.76
C SER A 143 -5.32 -4.80 6.53
N THR A 144 -4.01 -4.53 6.27
CA THR A 144 -3.54 -3.82 5.07
C THR A 144 -3.98 -4.50 3.77
N ARG A 145 -3.81 -5.81 3.65
CA ARG A 145 -4.18 -6.53 2.42
C ARG A 145 -5.67 -6.41 2.11
N PHE A 146 -6.51 -6.58 3.11
CA PHE A 146 -7.96 -6.44 2.94
C PHE A 146 -8.37 -4.99 2.65
N ALA A 147 -7.82 -4.02 3.36
CA ALA A 147 -8.09 -2.61 3.14
C ALA A 147 -7.70 -2.16 1.72
N MET A 148 -6.51 -2.56 1.25
CA MET A 148 -6.04 -2.21 -0.08
C MET A 148 -6.84 -2.90 -1.19
N ALA A 149 -7.31 -4.13 -0.96
CA ALA A 149 -8.21 -4.82 -1.89
C ALA A 149 -9.57 -4.11 -1.97
N TYR A 150 -10.13 -3.74 -0.83
CA TYR A 150 -11.40 -3.01 -0.76
C TYR A 150 -11.30 -1.63 -1.41
N LEU A 151 -10.28 -0.84 -1.06
CA LEU A 151 -10.08 0.49 -1.64
C LEU A 151 -9.86 0.43 -3.16
N ARG A 152 -9.14 -0.58 -3.66
CA ARG A 152 -8.97 -0.81 -5.10
C ARG A 152 -10.30 -1.11 -5.78
N ASP A 153 -11.14 -1.95 -5.19
CA ASP A 153 -12.45 -2.29 -5.73
C ASP A 153 -13.35 -1.05 -5.82
N ILE A 154 -13.38 -0.25 -4.76
CA ILE A 154 -14.16 0.99 -4.76
C ILE A 154 -13.63 1.96 -5.83
N LEU A 155 -12.32 2.19 -5.92
CA LEU A 155 -11.72 3.09 -6.90
C LEU A 155 -11.94 2.63 -8.35
N ALA A 156 -12.05 1.32 -8.58
CA ALA A 156 -12.40 0.79 -9.91
C ALA A 156 -13.84 1.14 -10.31
N ARG A 157 -14.76 1.20 -9.35
CA ARG A 157 -16.16 1.56 -9.57
C ARG A 157 -16.43 3.05 -9.47
N LYS A 158 -15.69 3.74 -8.59
CA LYS A 158 -15.82 5.17 -8.29
C LYS A 158 -14.46 5.85 -8.44
N PRO A 159 -14.09 6.29 -9.65
CA PRO A 159 -12.76 6.83 -9.90
C PRO A 159 -12.51 8.19 -9.21
N ALA A 160 -13.55 8.89 -8.78
CA ALA A 160 -13.39 10.10 -7.98
C ALA A 160 -13.03 9.73 -6.53
N ILE A 161 -11.86 10.16 -6.08
CA ILE A 161 -11.34 9.84 -4.74
C ILE A 161 -12.31 10.22 -3.62
N ARG A 162 -13.03 11.32 -3.76
CA ARG A 162 -14.07 11.75 -2.81
C ARG A 162 -15.12 10.67 -2.61
N ASP A 163 -15.66 10.16 -3.73
CA ASP A 163 -16.74 9.20 -3.70
C ASP A 163 -16.24 7.84 -3.20
N ALA A 164 -15.01 7.48 -3.57
CA ALA A 164 -14.36 6.27 -3.10
C ALA A 164 -14.15 6.29 -1.58
N LEU A 165 -13.60 7.35 -1.01
CA LEU A 165 -13.40 7.47 0.42
C LEU A 165 -14.73 7.58 1.19
N THR A 166 -15.74 8.24 0.61
CA THR A 166 -17.09 8.28 1.20
C THR A 166 -17.69 6.87 1.31
N GLU A 167 -17.51 6.03 0.28
CA GLU A 167 -17.95 4.62 0.33
C GLU A 167 -17.10 3.80 1.29
N TYR A 168 -15.80 4.03 1.36
CA TYR A 168 -14.93 3.29 2.29
C TYR A 168 -15.44 3.38 3.74
N ASN A 169 -15.78 4.57 4.20
CA ASN A 169 -16.28 4.80 5.56
C ASN A 169 -17.75 4.41 5.75
N GLY A 170 -18.61 4.67 4.77
CA GLY A 170 -20.06 4.54 4.93
C GLY A 170 -20.71 3.41 4.15
N GLY A 171 -19.93 2.55 3.49
CA GLY A 171 -20.43 1.52 2.58
C GLY A 171 -21.03 2.10 1.28
N PRO A 172 -21.65 1.26 0.43
CA PRO A 172 -22.17 1.67 -0.88
C PRO A 172 -23.19 2.82 -0.85
N ALA A 173 -23.91 2.95 0.25
CA ALA A 173 -24.87 4.03 0.50
C ALA A 173 -24.28 5.19 1.31
N GLY A 174 -22.98 5.18 1.53
CA GLY A 174 -22.26 6.12 2.40
C GLY A 174 -22.56 7.59 2.08
N ARG A 175 -22.86 8.35 3.14
CA ARG A 175 -23.27 9.76 3.06
C ARG A 175 -22.38 10.68 3.88
N HIS A 176 -21.12 10.28 4.12
CA HIS A 176 -20.18 11.02 4.97
C HIS A 176 -19.11 11.76 4.14
N PRO A 177 -19.46 12.83 3.40
CA PRO A 177 -18.51 13.59 2.59
C PRO A 177 -17.42 14.26 3.45
N HIS A 178 -17.64 14.36 4.76
CA HIS A 178 -16.66 14.90 5.70
C HIS A 178 -15.45 13.97 5.84
N TYR A 179 -15.65 12.65 5.77
CA TYR A 179 -14.56 11.66 5.86
C TYR A 179 -13.47 11.90 4.80
N TYR A 180 -13.88 12.15 3.55
CA TYR A 180 -12.93 12.53 2.50
C TYR A 180 -12.03 13.70 2.90
N ARG A 181 -12.58 14.74 3.52
CA ARG A 181 -11.81 15.92 3.93
C ARG A 181 -10.79 15.58 5.00
N VAL A 182 -11.18 14.75 5.97
CA VAL A 182 -10.29 14.31 7.06
C VAL A 182 -9.15 13.47 6.53
N VAL A 183 -9.43 12.47 5.68
CA VAL A 183 -8.39 11.64 5.07
C VAL A 183 -7.45 12.46 4.18
N MET A 184 -8.00 13.38 3.37
CA MET A 184 -7.15 14.23 2.53
C MET A 184 -6.34 15.23 3.33
N GLY A 185 -6.84 15.70 4.48
CA GLY A 185 -6.07 16.50 5.42
C GLY A 185 -4.86 15.73 5.96
N ALA A 186 -5.08 14.50 6.46
CA ALA A 186 -4.01 13.63 6.91
C ALA A 186 -3.04 13.28 5.76
N TYR A 187 -3.54 13.07 4.55
CA TYR A 187 -2.70 12.80 3.39
C TYR A 187 -1.78 13.98 3.05
N VAL A 188 -2.30 15.22 3.08
CA VAL A 188 -1.49 16.43 2.86
C VAL A 188 -0.40 16.58 3.93
N GLU A 189 -0.72 16.31 5.19
CA GLU A 189 0.27 16.28 6.28
C GLU A 189 1.37 15.24 6.01
N ILE A 190 1.01 14.05 5.54
CA ILE A 190 1.97 13.00 5.19
C ILE A 190 2.88 13.42 4.03
N LEU A 191 2.39 14.20 3.06
CA LEU A 191 3.20 14.71 1.95
C LEU A 191 4.31 15.67 2.39
N GLU A 192 4.24 16.24 3.60
CA GLU A 192 5.30 17.05 4.19
C GLU A 192 6.50 16.21 4.66
N HIS A 193 6.40 14.86 4.60
CA HIS A 193 7.42 13.90 4.96
C HIS A 193 8.12 13.32 3.71
N PRO A 194 9.16 13.98 3.16
CA PRO A 194 9.80 13.55 1.91
C PRO A 194 10.42 12.14 1.99
N GLU A 195 10.80 11.70 3.19
CA GLU A 195 11.34 10.37 3.46
C GLU A 195 10.33 9.24 3.23
N LEU A 196 9.03 9.55 3.18
CA LEU A 196 7.98 8.58 2.87
C LEU A 196 7.81 8.34 1.37
N HIS A 197 8.46 9.13 0.51
CA HIS A 197 8.44 8.97 -0.95
C HIS A 197 7.03 8.80 -1.53
N CYS A 198 6.07 9.60 -1.03
CA CYS A 198 4.70 9.59 -1.49
C CYS A 198 4.63 9.87 -3.01
N ARG A 199 3.78 9.13 -3.70
CA ARG A 199 3.55 9.33 -5.12
C ARG A 199 2.22 10.03 -5.31
N TYR A 200 2.22 11.35 -5.26
CA TYR A 200 1.05 12.10 -5.72
C TYR A 200 0.79 11.75 -7.20
N ARG A 201 -0.12 10.85 -7.46
CA ARG A 201 -0.71 10.69 -8.78
C ARG A 201 -1.94 11.58 -8.82
N GLU A 202 -1.92 12.59 -9.69
CA GLU A 202 -3.18 13.15 -10.17
C GLU A 202 -4.06 11.97 -10.60
N VAL A 203 -5.24 11.86 -9.97
CA VAL A 203 -6.25 10.88 -10.42
C VAL A 203 -6.46 11.15 -11.92
N PRO A 204 -6.28 10.15 -12.81
CA PRO A 204 -6.42 10.38 -14.23
C PRO A 204 -7.77 11.03 -14.48
N LYS A 205 -7.79 12.28 -14.95
CA LYS A 205 -9.01 12.90 -15.44
C LYS A 205 -9.53 11.95 -16.51
N LYS A 206 -10.76 11.45 -16.34
CA LYS A 206 -11.45 10.64 -17.33
C LYS A 206 -11.21 11.31 -18.69
N PRO A 207 -10.69 10.61 -19.72
CA PRO A 207 -10.54 11.22 -21.03
C PRO A 207 -11.89 11.80 -21.43
N ALA A 208 -11.91 13.04 -21.86
CA ALA A 208 -13.12 13.70 -22.32
C ALA A 208 -13.79 12.77 -23.35
N PRO A 209 -15.11 12.55 -23.31
CA PRO A 209 -15.79 11.72 -24.29
C PRO A 209 -15.45 12.29 -25.66
N LEU A 210 -14.90 11.44 -26.53
CA LEU A 210 -14.69 11.77 -27.94
C LEU A 210 -16.02 12.27 -28.48
N LEU A 211 -16.09 13.56 -28.79
CA LEU A 211 -17.25 14.12 -29.48
C LEU A 211 -17.42 13.28 -30.74
N ALA A 212 -18.48 12.49 -30.76
CA ALA A 212 -18.90 11.82 -31.98
C ALA A 212 -19.18 12.89 -33.00
N PHE A 213 -18.28 13.04 -33.97
CA PHE A 213 -18.54 13.79 -35.18
C PHE A 213 -19.75 13.13 -35.84
N ARG A 214 -20.92 13.74 -35.74
CA ARG A 214 -22.04 13.42 -36.58
C ARG A 214 -21.71 13.97 -37.99
N SER A 215 -21.48 13.06 -38.91
CA SER A 215 -21.58 13.30 -40.33
C SER A 215 -23.04 13.48 -40.74
#